data_a3cd817573033f93c1787f64122fbf0e
#
_entry.id   a3cd817573033f93c1787f64122fbf0e
#
_cell.length_a   1.000
_cell.length_b   1.000
_cell.length_c   1.000
_cell.angle_alpha   90.00
_cell.angle_beta   90.00
_cell.angle_gamma   90.00
#
_symmetry.space_group_name_H-M   'P 1'
#
loop_
_entity.id
_entity.type
_entity.pdbx_description
1 polymer ?
#
loop_
_entity_poly.entity_id
_entity_poly.type
_entity_poly.pdbx_seq_one_letter_code
_entity_poly.pdbx_strand_id
1 'polypeptide(L)'
;GGGQTLFSFSWDDAFVAAMQPDSPIANQVGAAQLPGADKVWNRDNGMWDAKYNQAPFFVWGWAVGVAGKSENKDVAFDYLCFFANGANHQADIGIGRFGVNPFMEEDFKADVWTQIGWDADIAQSYVDTLADMEKSTNRVFPLRVPGTFEFNSALATGTAKALAGQLSPQEALDEVYAEWVSILDRVGADNVRDAYAVGVKMEDNEL
;
A
#
# COMPACT_ATOMS: atom_id res chain seq x y z
N GLY A 1 -10.18 -12.74 9.96
CA GLY A 1 -11.35 -13.00 9.15
C GLY A 1 -12.22 -14.11 9.72
N GLY A 2 -13.51 -13.84 9.89
CA GLY A 2 -14.46 -14.83 10.42
C GLY A 2 -15.20 -15.63 9.35
N GLY A 3 -14.73 -15.63 8.10
CA GLY A 3 -15.40 -16.31 6.99
C GLY A 3 -16.76 -15.71 6.58
N GLN A 4 -17.01 -14.44 6.96
CA GLN A 4 -18.27 -13.76 6.72
C GLN A 4 -18.32 -12.97 5.40
N THR A 5 -17.18 -12.79 4.76
CA THR A 5 -17.06 -12.08 3.49
C THR A 5 -16.42 -12.98 2.44
N LEU A 6 -16.90 -12.88 1.19
CA LEU A 6 -16.35 -13.64 0.08
C LEU A 6 -15.06 -12.99 -0.46
N PHE A 7 -14.99 -11.67 -0.47
CA PHE A 7 -13.83 -10.89 -0.91
C PHE A 7 -13.43 -9.87 0.14
N SER A 8 -12.13 -9.60 0.22
CA SER A 8 -11.56 -8.49 1.00
C SER A 8 -10.49 -7.78 0.18
N PHE A 9 -10.53 -6.45 0.17
CA PHE A 9 -9.47 -5.62 -0.37
C PHE A 9 -8.59 -5.19 0.78
N SER A 10 -7.34 -5.60 0.78
CA SER A 10 -6.42 -5.30 1.86
C SER A 10 -4.97 -5.35 1.40
N TRP A 11 -4.07 -5.09 2.31
CA TRP A 11 -2.65 -5.31 2.15
C TRP A 11 -2.36 -6.81 2.15
N ASP A 12 -1.23 -7.20 1.59
CA ASP A 12 -0.79 -8.60 1.52
C ASP A 12 -0.54 -9.24 2.88
N ASP A 13 -0.15 -8.48 3.91
CA ASP A 13 -0.04 -8.97 5.30
C ASP A 13 -1.37 -9.47 5.88
N ALA A 14 -2.51 -8.94 5.41
CA ALA A 14 -3.83 -9.46 5.78
C ALA A 14 -4.06 -10.88 5.25
N PHE A 15 -3.46 -11.25 4.11
CA PHE A 15 -3.46 -12.63 3.62
C PHE A 15 -2.68 -13.53 4.56
N VAL A 16 -1.48 -13.11 4.97
CA VAL A 16 -0.66 -13.84 5.94
C VAL A 16 -1.40 -14.02 7.27
N ALA A 17 -2.11 -12.98 7.75
CA ALA A 17 -2.95 -13.08 8.94
C ALA A 17 -4.12 -14.09 8.77
N ALA A 18 -4.69 -14.17 7.58
CA ALA A 18 -5.75 -15.15 7.28
C ALA A 18 -5.24 -16.59 7.25
N MET A 19 -3.95 -16.79 6.98
CA MET A 19 -3.30 -18.09 6.88
C MET A 19 -2.73 -18.59 8.22
N GLN A 20 -2.85 -17.84 9.31
CA GLN A 20 -2.36 -18.29 10.62
C GLN A 20 -3.05 -19.59 11.07
N PRO A 21 -2.35 -20.48 11.79
CA PRO A 21 -2.89 -21.80 12.18
C PRO A 21 -4.18 -21.73 13.00
N ASP A 22 -4.40 -20.64 13.73
CA ASP A 22 -5.61 -20.38 14.53
C ASP A 22 -6.74 -19.71 13.73
N SER A 23 -6.53 -19.44 12.45
CA SER A 23 -7.54 -18.84 11.58
C SER A 23 -8.55 -19.89 11.10
N PRO A 24 -9.86 -19.61 11.22
CA PRO A 24 -10.89 -20.55 10.74
C PRO A 24 -10.92 -20.69 9.22
N ILE A 25 -10.19 -19.86 8.50
CA ILE A 25 -10.09 -19.83 7.03
C ILE A 25 -8.69 -20.13 6.52
N ALA A 26 -7.78 -20.60 7.40
CA ALA A 26 -6.45 -21.02 6.99
C ALA A 26 -6.53 -22.06 5.87
N ASN A 27 -5.70 -21.91 4.85
CA ASN A 27 -5.68 -22.72 3.64
C ASN A 27 -7.03 -22.81 2.86
N GLN A 28 -7.90 -21.80 3.03
CA GLN A 28 -9.17 -21.67 2.31
C GLN A 28 -9.31 -20.34 1.57
N VAL A 29 -8.25 -19.52 1.56
CA VAL A 29 -8.21 -18.22 0.91
C VAL A 29 -7.29 -18.23 -0.30
N GLY A 30 -7.58 -17.40 -1.28
CA GLY A 30 -6.73 -17.20 -2.44
C GLY A 30 -6.36 -15.73 -2.57
N ALA A 31 -5.22 -15.44 -3.19
CA ALA A 31 -4.80 -14.10 -3.58
C ALA A 31 -5.14 -13.86 -5.06
N ALA A 32 -5.50 -12.63 -5.39
CA ALA A 32 -5.70 -12.21 -6.76
C ALA A 32 -5.43 -10.71 -6.89
N GLN A 33 -4.98 -10.29 -8.05
CA GLN A 33 -4.90 -8.87 -8.37
C GLN A 33 -6.30 -8.23 -8.34
N LEU A 34 -6.35 -6.96 -7.97
CA LEU A 34 -7.59 -6.20 -8.07
C LEU A 34 -8.07 -6.17 -9.52
N PRO A 35 -9.36 -6.45 -9.78
CA PRO A 35 -9.90 -6.31 -11.12
C PRO A 35 -9.95 -4.84 -11.52
N GLY A 36 -9.57 -4.55 -12.74
CA GLY A 36 -9.73 -3.24 -13.34
C GLY A 36 -11.09 -3.11 -14.03
N ALA A 37 -11.36 -1.93 -14.57
CA ALA A 37 -12.52 -1.69 -15.43
C ALA A 37 -12.28 -2.25 -16.84
N ASP A 38 -13.34 -2.68 -17.52
CA ASP A 38 -13.27 -3.13 -18.92
C ASP A 38 -12.74 -2.04 -19.85
N LYS A 39 -13.00 -0.78 -19.52
CA LYS A 39 -12.54 0.40 -20.25
C LYS A 39 -12.19 1.53 -19.30
N VAL A 40 -11.17 2.27 -19.65
CA VAL A 40 -10.79 3.51 -18.98
C VAL A 40 -10.79 4.68 -19.94
N TRP A 41 -11.10 5.87 -19.44
CA TRP A 41 -11.05 7.08 -20.24
C TRP A 41 -9.60 7.46 -20.54
N ASN A 42 -9.23 7.45 -21.79
CA ASN A 42 -7.94 7.95 -22.25
C ASN A 42 -8.04 9.44 -22.55
N ARG A 43 -7.33 10.26 -21.76
CA ARG A 43 -7.37 11.72 -21.88
C ARG A 43 -6.67 12.23 -23.12
N ASP A 44 -5.69 11.50 -23.64
CA ASP A 44 -4.88 11.94 -24.79
C ASP A 44 -5.68 11.90 -26.09
N ASN A 45 -6.57 10.93 -26.24
CA ASN A 45 -7.37 10.76 -27.44
C ASN A 45 -8.87 11.01 -27.25
N GLY A 46 -9.31 11.29 -26.01
CA GLY A 46 -10.73 11.56 -25.71
C GLY A 46 -11.66 10.38 -25.92
N MET A 47 -11.18 9.14 -25.78
CA MET A 47 -11.96 7.93 -26.00
C MET A 47 -11.86 6.94 -24.84
N TRP A 48 -12.84 6.04 -24.75
CA TRP A 48 -12.77 4.89 -23.87
C TRP A 48 -11.85 3.83 -24.47
N ASP A 49 -10.79 3.49 -23.75
CA ASP A 49 -9.77 2.54 -24.17
C ASP A 49 -9.79 1.30 -23.28
N ALA A 50 -9.83 0.11 -23.89
CA ALA A 50 -9.75 -1.17 -23.18
C ALA A 50 -8.31 -1.56 -22.81
N LYS A 51 -7.31 -0.76 -23.18
CA LYS A 51 -5.88 -1.05 -22.97
C LYS A 51 -5.50 -1.15 -21.50
N TYR A 52 -6.21 -0.45 -20.61
CA TYR A 52 -5.94 -0.38 -19.18
C TYR A 52 -7.09 -0.98 -18.39
N ASN A 53 -7.29 -2.29 -18.49
CA ASN A 53 -8.33 -3.00 -17.73
C ASN A 53 -7.91 -3.44 -16.34
N GLN A 54 -6.66 -3.17 -15.93
CA GLN A 54 -6.16 -3.51 -14.60
C GLN A 54 -6.33 -2.35 -13.64
N ALA A 55 -6.65 -2.67 -12.38
CA ALA A 55 -6.60 -1.70 -11.31
C ALA A 55 -5.17 -1.20 -11.12
N PRO A 56 -4.99 0.07 -10.70
CA PRO A 56 -3.66 0.56 -10.41
C PRO A 56 -3.06 -0.19 -9.21
N PHE A 57 -1.78 -0.52 -9.31
CA PHE A 57 -1.01 -1.00 -8.18
C PHE A 57 -0.56 0.19 -7.33
N PHE A 58 -1.10 0.29 -6.13
CA PHE A 58 -0.73 1.36 -5.19
C PHE A 58 0.60 1.01 -4.53
N VAL A 59 1.65 1.73 -4.92
CA VAL A 59 2.99 1.52 -4.39
C VAL A 59 3.12 2.26 -3.07
N TRP A 60 3.20 1.51 -2.00
CA TRP A 60 3.49 2.02 -0.66
C TRP A 60 4.51 1.10 0.00
N GLY A 61 5.14 1.58 1.06
CA GLY A 61 6.06 0.79 1.86
C GLY A 61 6.47 1.51 3.12
N TRP A 62 7.17 0.78 3.95
CA TRP A 62 7.77 1.27 5.18
C TRP A 62 9.27 1.38 4.98
N ALA A 63 9.87 2.41 5.55
CA ALA A 63 11.30 2.57 5.62
C ALA A 63 11.71 2.71 7.08
N VAL A 64 12.77 2.06 7.45
CA VAL A 64 13.40 2.22 8.76
C VAL A 64 14.73 2.94 8.61
N GLY A 65 15.09 3.74 9.60
CA GLY A 65 16.32 4.52 9.56
C GLY A 65 16.82 4.88 10.95
N VAL A 66 18.09 5.20 11.02
CA VAL A 66 18.71 5.70 12.25
C VAL A 66 18.58 7.22 12.31
N ALA A 67 17.99 7.73 13.38
CA ALA A 67 17.83 9.17 13.57
C ALA A 67 19.22 9.87 13.61
N GLY A 68 19.39 10.93 12.81
CA GLY A 68 20.68 11.62 12.67
C GLY A 68 21.25 12.19 13.98
N LYS A 69 20.36 12.51 14.95
CA LYS A 69 20.75 13.01 16.29
C LYS A 69 20.88 11.91 17.34
N SER A 70 20.71 10.63 16.99
CA SER A 70 20.91 9.54 17.93
C SER A 70 22.36 9.49 18.42
N GLU A 71 22.55 9.28 19.70
CA GLU A 71 23.86 9.05 20.31
C GLU A 71 24.29 7.58 20.21
N ASN A 72 23.36 6.68 19.86
CA ASN A 72 23.58 5.24 19.77
C ASN A 72 23.39 4.73 18.33
N LYS A 73 24.02 5.40 17.35
CA LYS A 73 23.81 5.08 15.92
C LYS A 73 24.25 3.69 15.54
N ASP A 74 25.41 3.25 16.09
CA ASP A 74 25.95 1.94 15.77
C ASP A 74 25.04 0.82 16.28
N VAL A 75 24.56 0.93 17.53
CA VAL A 75 23.60 -0.04 18.10
C VAL A 75 22.28 -0.04 17.34
N ALA A 76 21.78 1.14 16.94
CA ALA A 76 20.56 1.25 16.15
C ALA A 76 20.74 0.62 14.77
N PHE A 77 21.90 0.81 14.14
CA PHE A 77 22.19 0.20 12.85
C PHE A 77 22.33 -1.33 12.96
N ASP A 78 23.01 -1.82 13.99
CA ASP A 78 23.13 -3.26 14.28
C ASP A 78 21.73 -3.89 14.48
N TYR A 79 20.83 -3.19 15.17
CA TYR A 79 19.45 -3.64 15.31
C TYR A 79 18.71 -3.72 13.97
N LEU A 80 18.89 -2.74 13.07
CA LEU A 80 18.31 -2.79 11.74
C LEU A 80 18.88 -3.95 10.91
N CYS A 81 20.18 -4.21 11.01
CA CYS A 81 20.80 -5.36 10.37
C CYS A 81 20.26 -6.69 10.92
N PHE A 82 20.04 -6.77 12.22
CA PHE A 82 19.42 -7.95 12.86
C PHE A 82 17.99 -8.15 12.35
N PHE A 83 17.18 -7.10 12.30
CA PHE A 83 15.81 -7.15 11.78
C PHE A 83 15.75 -7.59 10.31
N ALA A 84 16.66 -7.06 9.48
CA ALA A 84 16.73 -7.40 8.05
C ALA A 84 17.48 -8.72 7.75
N ASN A 85 17.98 -9.43 8.77
CA ASN A 85 18.64 -10.72 8.57
C ASN A 85 17.66 -11.78 8.11
N GLY A 86 18.06 -12.61 7.11
CA GLY A 86 17.19 -13.56 6.42
C GLY A 86 16.31 -14.43 7.32
N ALA A 87 16.87 -14.98 8.40
CA ALA A 87 16.10 -15.83 9.32
C ALA A 87 15.09 -15.01 10.17
N ASN A 88 15.47 -13.80 10.58
CA ASN A 88 14.64 -12.97 11.43
C ASN A 88 13.47 -12.37 10.64
N HIS A 89 13.75 -11.79 9.47
CA HIS A 89 12.68 -11.18 8.67
C HIS A 89 11.69 -12.22 8.15
N GLN A 90 12.13 -13.44 7.83
CA GLN A 90 11.21 -14.53 7.46
C GLN A 90 10.26 -14.91 8.59
N ALA A 91 10.75 -14.90 9.84
CA ALA A 91 9.88 -15.06 10.99
C ALA A 91 8.87 -13.92 11.12
N ASP A 92 9.31 -12.68 10.91
CA ASP A 92 8.45 -11.49 11.02
C ASP A 92 7.37 -11.43 9.94
N ILE A 93 7.70 -11.69 8.68
CA ILE A 93 6.68 -11.74 7.60
C ILE A 93 5.68 -12.88 7.82
N GLY A 94 6.10 -14.00 8.42
CA GLY A 94 5.24 -15.15 8.71
C GLY A 94 4.22 -14.91 9.82
N ILE A 95 4.42 -13.89 10.68
CA ILE A 95 3.49 -13.57 11.78
C ILE A 95 2.18 -12.94 11.27
N GLY A 96 2.23 -12.12 10.22
CA GLY A 96 1.05 -11.49 9.60
C GLY A 96 0.27 -10.53 10.49
N ARG A 97 0.83 -10.06 11.60
CA ARG A 97 0.15 -9.20 12.58
C ARG A 97 0.75 -7.80 12.73
N PHE A 98 1.93 -7.57 12.15
CA PHE A 98 2.69 -6.34 12.35
C PHE A 98 2.86 -5.51 11.08
N GLY A 99 2.18 -5.85 10.00
CA GLY A 99 2.28 -5.12 8.74
C GLY A 99 3.67 -5.25 8.10
N VAL A 100 4.39 -6.34 8.36
CA VAL A 100 5.65 -6.65 7.68
C VAL A 100 5.32 -7.44 6.43
N ASN A 101 5.59 -6.83 5.30
CA ASN A 101 5.33 -7.41 3.98
C ASN A 101 6.59 -8.09 3.44
N PRO A 102 6.49 -9.02 2.49
CA PRO A 102 7.63 -9.53 1.74
C PRO A 102 8.48 -8.41 1.15
N PHE A 103 9.79 -8.40 1.38
CA PHE A 103 10.68 -7.35 0.89
C PHE A 103 12.04 -7.87 0.40
N MET A 104 12.30 -9.15 0.53
CA MET A 104 13.49 -9.82 0.00
C MET A 104 13.11 -10.72 -1.18
N GLU A 105 14.03 -10.92 -2.13
CA GLU A 105 13.78 -11.80 -3.29
C GLU A 105 13.41 -13.23 -2.88
N GLU A 106 13.93 -13.70 -1.76
CA GLU A 106 13.64 -15.02 -1.19
C GLU A 106 12.17 -15.16 -0.79
N ASP A 107 11.53 -14.07 -0.35
CA ASP A 107 10.15 -14.09 0.14
C ASP A 107 9.14 -14.39 -0.99
N PHE A 108 9.56 -14.15 -2.24
CA PHE A 108 8.78 -14.45 -3.44
C PHE A 108 8.92 -15.90 -3.91
N LYS A 109 9.42 -16.79 -3.04
CA LYS A 109 9.49 -18.24 -3.29
C LYS A 109 8.45 -18.97 -2.44
N ALA A 110 7.68 -19.85 -3.08
CA ALA A 110 6.63 -20.59 -2.39
C ALA A 110 7.17 -21.43 -1.22
N ASP A 111 8.43 -21.91 -1.31
CA ASP A 111 9.06 -22.72 -0.28
C ASP A 111 9.14 -22.02 1.09
N VAL A 112 9.31 -20.70 1.13
CA VAL A 112 9.32 -19.92 2.38
C VAL A 112 7.99 -20.07 3.12
N TRP A 113 6.89 -20.03 2.39
CA TRP A 113 5.54 -20.09 2.93
C TRP A 113 5.10 -21.53 3.27
N THR A 114 5.52 -22.50 2.47
CA THR A 114 5.24 -23.91 2.79
C THR A 114 5.97 -24.39 4.05
N GLN A 115 7.16 -23.86 4.34
CA GLN A 115 7.91 -24.15 5.56
C GLN A 115 7.19 -23.71 6.84
N ILE A 116 6.32 -22.72 6.75
CA ILE A 116 5.50 -22.23 7.87
C ILE A 116 4.08 -22.84 7.87
N GLY A 117 3.83 -23.85 7.03
CA GLY A 117 2.62 -24.67 7.07
C GLY A 117 1.53 -24.29 6.06
N TRP A 118 1.84 -23.48 5.06
CA TRP A 118 0.89 -23.18 4.00
C TRP A 118 0.77 -24.33 3.01
N ASP A 119 -0.43 -24.51 2.44
CA ASP A 119 -0.62 -25.36 1.29
C ASP A 119 0.21 -24.89 0.09
N ALA A 120 0.82 -25.81 -0.65
CA ALA A 120 1.76 -25.48 -1.72
C ALA A 120 1.11 -24.68 -2.86
N ASP A 121 -0.13 -25.02 -3.23
CA ASP A 121 -0.84 -24.31 -4.32
C ASP A 121 -1.21 -22.89 -3.87
N ILE A 122 -1.57 -22.71 -2.61
CA ILE A 122 -1.88 -21.39 -2.04
C ILE A 122 -0.61 -20.55 -1.92
N ALA A 123 0.49 -21.12 -1.44
CA ALA A 123 1.78 -20.44 -1.36
C ALA A 123 2.24 -19.98 -2.75
N GLN A 124 2.14 -20.84 -3.76
CA GLN A 124 2.50 -20.50 -5.14
C GLN A 124 1.59 -19.39 -5.69
N SER A 125 0.27 -19.51 -5.52
CA SER A 125 -0.68 -18.48 -5.97
C SER A 125 -0.44 -17.13 -5.32
N TYR A 126 -0.05 -17.09 -4.04
CA TYR A 126 0.28 -15.86 -3.33
C TYR A 126 1.52 -15.19 -3.92
N VAL A 127 2.62 -15.91 -4.05
CA VAL A 127 3.88 -15.33 -4.57
C VAL A 127 3.76 -14.94 -6.05
N ASP A 128 3.00 -15.70 -6.85
CA ASP A 128 2.72 -15.33 -8.25
C ASP A 128 1.91 -14.04 -8.32
N THR A 129 0.91 -13.87 -7.46
CA THR A 129 0.12 -12.65 -7.40
C THR A 129 0.98 -11.43 -7.03
N LEU A 130 1.85 -11.55 -6.03
CA LEU A 130 2.78 -10.49 -5.65
C LEU A 130 3.74 -10.15 -6.80
N ALA A 131 4.35 -11.17 -7.41
CA ALA A 131 5.28 -10.99 -8.53
C ALA A 131 4.62 -10.33 -9.75
N ASP A 132 3.36 -10.64 -10.01
CA ASP A 132 2.60 -10.02 -11.11
C ASP A 132 2.19 -8.58 -10.78
N MET A 133 1.87 -8.27 -9.52
CA MET A 133 1.65 -6.89 -9.07
C MET A 133 2.90 -6.03 -9.23
N GLU A 134 4.08 -6.56 -8.90
CA GLU A 134 5.36 -5.87 -9.07
C GLU A 134 5.68 -5.57 -10.55
N LYS A 135 5.17 -6.35 -11.48
CA LYS A 135 5.32 -6.11 -12.93
C LYS A 135 4.30 -5.10 -13.48
N SER A 136 3.35 -4.65 -12.66
CA SER A 136 2.31 -3.71 -13.11
C SER A 136 2.95 -2.42 -13.62
N THR A 137 2.55 -2.00 -14.81
CA THR A 137 2.93 -0.70 -15.39
C THR A 137 2.01 0.44 -14.93
N ASN A 138 0.86 0.10 -14.33
CA ASN A 138 -0.09 1.07 -13.81
C ASN A 138 0.16 1.30 -12.30
N ARG A 139 1.32 1.87 -11.98
CA ARG A 139 1.73 2.16 -10.61
C ARG A 139 1.21 3.51 -10.16
N VAL A 140 0.63 3.56 -8.96
CA VAL A 140 0.18 4.79 -8.32
C VAL A 140 0.92 4.97 -7.01
N PHE A 141 1.51 6.14 -6.83
CA PHE A 141 2.21 6.51 -5.61
C PHE A 141 1.35 7.41 -4.73
N PRO A 142 1.56 7.39 -3.41
CA PRO A 142 0.92 8.36 -2.53
C PRO A 142 1.34 9.78 -2.91
N LEU A 143 0.49 10.73 -2.60
CA LEU A 143 0.78 12.15 -2.84
C LEU A 143 2.07 12.56 -2.10
N ARG A 144 3.09 13.00 -2.84
CA ARG A 144 4.42 13.38 -2.33
C ARG A 144 4.68 14.86 -2.55
N VAL A 145 3.94 15.68 -1.81
CA VAL A 145 4.00 17.13 -1.88
C VAL A 145 4.15 17.76 -0.49
N PRO A 146 4.63 19.00 -0.36
CA PRO A 146 4.58 19.72 0.91
C PRO A 146 3.15 19.75 1.47
N GLY A 147 2.98 19.45 2.75
CA GLY A 147 1.66 19.39 3.39
C GLY A 147 0.88 18.09 3.21
N THR A 148 1.44 17.03 2.62
CA THR A 148 0.74 15.76 2.35
C THR A 148 -0.01 15.22 3.58
N PHE A 149 0.63 15.18 4.76
CA PHE A 149 -0.02 14.66 5.96
C PHE A 149 -1.21 15.50 6.40
N GLU A 150 -1.14 16.80 6.20
CA GLU A 150 -2.23 17.74 6.54
C GLU A 150 -3.39 17.60 5.57
N PHE A 151 -3.13 17.49 4.27
CA PHE A 151 -4.16 17.18 3.26
C PHE A 151 -4.88 15.88 3.58
N ASN A 152 -4.14 14.82 3.89
CA ASN A 152 -4.72 13.52 4.24
C ASN A 152 -5.51 13.58 5.56
N SER A 153 -5.02 14.33 6.57
CA SER A 153 -5.71 14.50 7.85
C SER A 153 -7.03 15.24 7.69
N ALA A 154 -7.06 16.29 6.89
CA ALA A 154 -8.29 17.02 6.56
C ALA A 154 -9.32 16.10 5.88
N LEU A 155 -8.90 15.34 4.87
CA LEU A 155 -9.76 14.38 4.17
C LEU A 155 -10.30 13.30 5.11
N ALA A 156 -9.44 12.72 5.95
CA ALA A 156 -9.85 11.70 6.93
C ALA A 156 -10.87 12.25 7.92
N THR A 157 -10.66 13.48 8.39
CA THR A 157 -11.58 14.16 9.32
C THR A 157 -12.94 14.42 8.67
N GLY A 158 -12.98 14.95 7.46
CA GLY A 158 -14.22 15.17 6.71
C GLY A 158 -14.96 13.86 6.46
N THR A 159 -14.24 12.83 6.03
CA THR A 159 -14.82 11.50 5.83
C THR A 159 -15.44 10.94 7.13
N ALA A 160 -14.74 11.06 8.25
CA ALA A 160 -15.24 10.61 9.54
C ALA A 160 -16.53 11.35 9.97
N LYS A 161 -16.60 12.68 9.75
CA LYS A 161 -17.81 13.47 10.03
C LYS A 161 -19.00 13.02 9.16
N ALA A 162 -18.77 12.76 7.88
CA ALA A 162 -19.81 12.27 6.97
C ALA A 162 -20.32 10.88 7.39
N LEU A 163 -19.40 9.94 7.70
CA LEU A 163 -19.77 8.59 8.14
C LEU A 163 -20.49 8.59 9.49
N ALA A 164 -20.17 9.52 10.38
CA ALA A 164 -20.87 9.71 11.64
C ALA A 164 -22.25 10.42 11.50
N GLY A 165 -22.62 10.82 10.29
CA GLY A 165 -23.88 11.56 10.03
C GLY A 165 -23.88 13.00 10.58
N GLN A 166 -22.72 13.56 10.90
CA GLN A 166 -22.58 14.93 11.39
C GLN A 166 -22.69 15.96 10.27
N LEU A 167 -22.26 15.59 9.07
CA LEU A 167 -22.33 16.38 7.85
C LEU A 167 -22.86 15.51 6.72
N SER A 168 -23.51 16.12 5.73
CA SER A 168 -23.71 15.45 4.46
C SER A 168 -22.36 15.24 3.74
N PRO A 169 -22.26 14.29 2.79
CA PRO A 169 -21.01 14.09 2.03
C PRO A 169 -20.54 15.38 1.33
N GLN A 170 -21.45 16.20 0.83
CA GLN A 170 -21.07 17.45 0.16
C GLN A 170 -20.53 18.47 1.16
N GLU A 171 -21.19 18.70 2.29
CA GLU A 171 -20.70 19.62 3.33
C GLU A 171 -19.33 19.20 3.86
N ALA A 172 -19.09 17.88 4.04
CA ALA A 172 -17.81 17.36 4.46
C ALA A 172 -16.70 17.64 3.41
N LEU A 173 -17.00 17.48 2.11
CA LEU A 173 -16.05 17.79 1.05
C LEU A 173 -15.80 19.29 0.92
N ASP A 174 -16.79 20.13 1.15
CA ASP A 174 -16.64 21.60 1.14
C ASP A 174 -15.75 22.07 2.29
N GLU A 175 -15.88 21.50 3.50
CA GLU A 175 -14.96 21.76 4.62
C GLU A 175 -13.53 21.30 4.29
N VAL A 176 -13.36 20.09 3.73
CA VAL A 176 -12.05 19.56 3.32
C VAL A 176 -11.40 20.47 2.28
N TYR A 177 -12.18 20.92 1.30
CA TYR A 177 -11.69 21.83 0.26
C TYR A 177 -11.20 23.17 0.87
N ALA A 178 -11.97 23.76 1.77
CA ALA A 178 -11.57 25.00 2.45
C ALA A 178 -10.27 24.83 3.25
N GLU A 179 -10.11 23.70 3.95
CA GLU A 179 -8.87 23.39 4.67
C GLU A 179 -7.70 23.17 3.71
N TRP A 180 -7.91 22.48 2.60
CA TRP A 180 -6.88 22.30 1.57
C TRP A 180 -6.41 23.61 0.96
N VAL A 181 -7.32 24.57 0.71
CA VAL A 181 -6.95 25.91 0.26
C VAL A 181 -6.08 26.60 1.30
N SER A 182 -6.43 26.53 2.58
CA SER A 182 -5.63 27.10 3.68
C SER A 182 -4.22 26.47 3.76
N ILE A 183 -4.12 25.14 3.58
CA ILE A 183 -2.84 24.46 3.54
C ILE A 183 -2.01 24.95 2.33
N LEU A 184 -2.61 25.05 1.14
CA LEU A 184 -1.95 25.53 -0.08
C LEU A 184 -1.41 26.95 0.09
N ASP A 185 -2.19 27.84 0.70
CA ASP A 185 -1.77 29.22 0.96
C ASP A 185 -0.54 29.26 1.87
N ARG A 186 -0.46 28.38 2.86
CA ARG A 186 0.63 28.30 3.83
C ARG A 186 1.91 27.66 3.26
N VAL A 187 1.77 26.55 2.52
CA VAL A 187 2.94 25.80 1.99
C VAL A 187 3.40 26.33 0.63
N GLY A 188 2.57 27.13 -0.04
CA GLY A 188 2.81 27.69 -1.36
C GLY A 188 2.29 26.77 -2.47
N ALA A 189 1.28 27.22 -3.21
CA ALA A 189 0.68 26.45 -4.29
C ALA A 189 1.70 26.07 -5.38
N ASP A 190 2.66 26.97 -5.69
CA ASP A 190 3.73 26.69 -6.66
C ASP A 190 4.65 25.55 -6.18
N ASN A 191 5.01 25.55 -4.89
CA ASN A 191 5.83 24.47 -4.31
C ASN A 191 5.13 23.11 -4.41
N VAL A 192 3.80 23.08 -4.15
CA VAL A 192 3.01 21.86 -4.27
C VAL A 192 2.94 21.39 -5.71
N ARG A 193 2.67 22.30 -6.66
CA ARG A 193 2.61 21.98 -8.09
C ARG A 193 3.94 21.43 -8.61
N ASP A 194 5.06 22.08 -8.26
CA ASP A 194 6.38 21.69 -8.73
C ASP A 194 6.78 20.32 -8.15
N ALA A 195 6.50 20.07 -6.85
CA ALA A 195 6.72 18.78 -6.23
C ALA A 195 5.85 17.68 -6.85
N TYR A 196 4.57 17.98 -7.15
CA TYR A 196 3.67 17.06 -7.85
C TYR A 196 4.20 16.72 -9.25
N ALA A 197 4.62 17.72 -10.02
CA ALA A 197 5.17 17.52 -11.36
C ALA A 197 6.44 16.63 -11.35
N VAL A 198 7.28 16.76 -10.31
CA VAL A 198 8.44 15.88 -10.13
C VAL A 198 7.97 14.45 -9.78
N GLY A 199 6.99 14.31 -8.90
CA GLY A 199 6.43 13.00 -8.53
C GLY A 199 5.85 12.25 -9.73
N VAL A 200 5.06 12.92 -10.56
CA VAL A 200 4.48 12.33 -11.78
C VAL A 200 5.55 11.97 -12.80
N LYS A 201 6.57 12.81 -12.98
CA LYS A 201 7.69 12.51 -13.89
C LYS A 201 8.56 11.35 -13.43
N MET A 202 8.66 11.13 -12.13
CA MET A 202 9.36 9.95 -11.58
C MET A 202 8.60 8.65 -11.83
N GLU A 203 7.28 8.73 -12.06
CA GLU A 203 6.45 7.58 -12.42
C GLU A 203 6.60 7.21 -13.91
N ASP A 204 6.87 8.20 -14.77
CA ASP A 204 7.10 8.03 -16.20
C ASP A 204 8.54 7.58 -16.53
N ASN A 205 9.48 7.76 -15.62
CA ASN A 205 10.85 7.33 -15.79
C ASN A 205 11.01 5.92 -15.23
N GLU A 206 11.10 4.98 -16.13
CA GLU A 206 11.51 3.59 -15.95
C GLU A 206 12.44 3.40 -14.72
N LEU A 207 11.92 2.80 -13.68
CA LEU A 207 12.73 2.16 -12.66
C LEU A 207 13.03 0.75 -13.12
#